data_b09c9ba92162bf61675955751e69dfd0
#
_entry.id   b09c9ba92162bf61675955751e69dfd0
#
_cell.length_a   1.000
_cell.length_b   1.000
_cell.length_c   1.000
_cell.angle_alpha   90.00
_cell.angle_beta   90.00
_cell.angle_gamma   90.00
#
_symmetry.space_group_name_H-M   'P 1'
#
loop_
_entity.id
_entity.type
_entity.pdbx_description
1 polymer ?
#
loop_
_entity_poly.entity_id
_entity_poly.type
_entity_poly.pdbx_seq_one_letter_code
_entity_poly.pdbx_strand_id
1 'polypeptide(L)'
;MRQQYIARYTAISKSSDAEKLREWALQLSEDYLPDGWVRVKSSAFTRVAHNPRRQLYYKQYLTRSPAFKLKAQVRGSRATRARLNAEALLLAGIDAPHNVLWGKLPSGGEYLFTVEVPGDSITHWLLEATTAHDATTLRLRRQLLSELGTFIGRVHATGFLHGDLSPDNILAVRLQDQFRFALMNNERNSRRVPTPGRLLLRNLIQLNMLSPDDVGRTDRMRFFRAWRRQLRELSPVEAKILAVESYRRALRRLPGRAGSAH
;
A
#
# COMPACT_ATOMS: atom_id res chain seq x y z
N MET A 1 -14.93 -13.54 0.11
CA MET A 1 -13.75 -12.97 0.77
C MET A 1 -14.09 -11.93 1.83
N ARG A 2 -14.84 -10.85 1.53
CA ARG A 2 -15.28 -9.86 2.56
C ARG A 2 -15.96 -10.51 3.77
N GLN A 3 -16.87 -11.46 3.56
CA GLN A 3 -17.52 -12.21 4.64
C GLN A 3 -16.57 -13.13 5.42
N GLN A 4 -15.60 -13.75 4.76
CA GLN A 4 -14.57 -14.58 5.42
C GLN A 4 -13.61 -13.74 6.26
N TYR A 5 -13.25 -12.52 5.80
CA TYR A 5 -12.48 -11.56 6.57
C TYR A 5 -13.24 -11.05 7.79
N ILE A 6 -14.52 -10.69 7.62
CA ILE A 6 -15.39 -10.24 8.71
C ILE A 6 -15.60 -11.35 9.74
N ALA A 7 -15.83 -12.60 9.31
CA ALA A 7 -15.99 -13.74 10.22
C ALA A 7 -14.71 -14.04 11.03
N ARG A 8 -13.52 -13.92 10.41
CA ARG A 8 -12.23 -14.05 11.11
C ARG A 8 -11.96 -12.88 12.07
N TYR A 9 -12.33 -11.66 11.69
CA TYR A 9 -12.23 -10.48 12.55
C TYR A 9 -13.07 -10.63 13.82
N THR A 10 -14.31 -11.10 13.69
CA THR A 10 -15.21 -11.37 14.82
C THR A 10 -14.69 -12.49 15.72
N ALA A 11 -13.98 -13.49 15.19
CA ALA A 11 -13.38 -14.56 15.97
C ALA A 11 -12.18 -14.10 16.83
N ILE A 12 -11.41 -13.12 16.38
CA ILE A 12 -10.23 -12.57 17.09
C ILE A 12 -10.64 -11.56 18.18
N SER A 13 -11.86 -11.06 18.19
CA SER A 13 -12.35 -10.06 19.16
C SER A 13 -12.73 -10.66 20.53
N LYS A 14 -12.51 -11.96 20.79
CA LYS A 14 -12.70 -12.57 22.11
C LYS A 14 -11.64 -12.04 23.10
N SER A 15 -12.05 -11.80 24.34
CA SER A 15 -11.21 -11.18 25.39
C SER A 15 -9.86 -11.88 25.58
N SER A 16 -9.81 -13.21 25.54
CA SER A 16 -8.59 -14.02 25.68
C SER A 16 -7.58 -13.78 24.52
N ASP A 17 -8.05 -13.53 23.32
CA ASP A 17 -7.18 -13.27 22.18
C ASP A 17 -6.56 -11.87 22.26
N ALA A 18 -7.27 -10.89 22.80
CA ALA A 18 -6.75 -9.54 22.98
C ALA A 18 -5.61 -9.48 24.02
N GLU A 19 -5.69 -10.26 25.12
CA GLU A 19 -4.61 -10.37 26.10
C GLU A 19 -3.36 -10.99 25.50
N LYS A 20 -3.51 -12.08 24.79
CA LYS A 20 -2.40 -12.73 24.08
C LYS A 20 -1.73 -11.82 23.04
N LEU A 21 -2.51 -11.03 22.31
CA LEU A 21 -1.96 -10.05 21.38
C LEU A 21 -1.19 -8.94 22.09
N ARG A 22 -1.62 -8.50 23.29
CA ARG A 22 -0.87 -7.52 24.10
C ARG A 22 0.44 -8.11 24.61
N GLU A 23 0.43 -9.34 25.07
CA GLU A 23 1.64 -10.07 25.47
C GLU A 23 2.63 -10.16 24.32
N TRP A 24 2.19 -10.59 23.13
CA TRP A 24 3.04 -10.61 21.94
C TRP A 24 3.53 -9.23 21.55
N ALA A 25 2.73 -8.17 21.71
CA ALA A 25 3.19 -6.81 21.42
C ALA A 25 4.37 -6.41 22.31
N LEU A 26 4.37 -6.79 23.60
CA LEU A 26 5.48 -6.55 24.52
C LEU A 26 6.71 -7.34 24.08
N GLN A 27 6.58 -8.65 23.89
CA GLN A 27 7.68 -9.53 23.48
C GLN A 27 8.33 -9.07 22.16
N LEU A 28 7.51 -8.80 21.14
CA LEU A 28 7.98 -8.32 19.84
C LEU A 28 8.64 -6.94 19.92
N SER A 29 8.26 -6.11 20.89
CA SER A 29 8.87 -4.79 21.09
C SER A 29 10.26 -4.87 21.73
N GLU A 30 10.54 -5.92 22.48
CA GLU A 30 11.81 -6.21 23.16
C GLU A 30 12.76 -7.06 22.29
N ASP A 31 12.46 -7.18 20.99
CA ASP A 31 13.21 -8.01 20.03
C ASP A 31 13.08 -9.54 20.24
N TYR A 32 12.23 -9.99 21.14
CA TYR A 32 11.91 -11.39 21.29
C TYR A 32 10.89 -11.82 20.20
N LEU A 33 11.14 -12.94 19.55
CA LEU A 33 10.22 -13.53 18.58
C LEU A 33 9.45 -14.69 19.21
N PRO A 34 8.17 -14.52 19.57
CA PRO A 34 7.32 -15.60 20.02
C PRO A 34 7.18 -16.70 18.97
N ASP A 35 6.81 -17.91 19.38
CA ASP A 35 6.63 -19.03 18.46
C ASP A 35 5.65 -18.69 17.31
N GLY A 36 6.06 -19.05 16.10
CA GLY A 36 5.33 -18.80 14.87
C GLY A 36 5.44 -17.38 14.31
N TRP A 37 6.20 -16.48 14.95
CA TRP A 37 6.48 -15.14 14.42
C TRP A 37 7.83 -15.08 13.70
N VAL A 38 7.88 -14.37 12.58
CA VAL A 38 9.08 -14.12 11.80
C VAL A 38 9.26 -12.61 11.57
N ARG A 39 10.52 -12.14 11.61
CA ARG A 39 10.82 -10.73 11.27
C ARG A 39 10.62 -10.49 9.79
N VAL A 40 10.02 -9.34 9.48
CA VAL A 40 9.89 -8.85 8.11
C VAL A 40 10.78 -7.63 7.95
N LYS A 41 11.48 -7.53 6.82
CA LYS A 41 12.30 -6.37 6.48
C LYS A 41 11.47 -5.08 6.57
N SER A 42 11.97 -4.10 7.30
CA SER A 42 11.26 -2.86 7.58
C SER A 42 12.22 -1.66 7.66
N SER A 43 11.67 -0.46 7.73
CA SER A 43 12.49 0.76 7.84
C SER A 43 13.09 0.90 9.25
N ALA A 44 14.15 1.72 9.39
CA ALA A 44 14.75 2.07 10.70
C ALA A 44 13.77 2.68 11.72
N PHE A 45 12.56 3.03 11.28
CA PHE A 45 11.54 3.68 12.13
C PHE A 45 10.30 2.80 12.37
N THR A 46 10.40 1.53 11.98
CA THR A 46 9.34 0.54 12.20
C THR A 46 9.97 -0.82 12.43
N ARG A 47 9.36 -1.63 13.29
CA ARG A 47 9.62 -3.07 13.38
C ARG A 47 8.39 -3.79 12.89
N VAL A 48 8.57 -4.78 12.03
CA VAL A 48 7.48 -5.57 11.47
C VAL A 48 7.75 -7.04 11.72
N ALA A 49 6.73 -7.75 12.15
CA ALA A 49 6.76 -9.21 12.25
C ALA A 49 5.47 -9.80 11.65
N HIS A 50 5.56 -11.01 11.16
CA HIS A 50 4.47 -11.74 10.54
C HIS A 50 4.28 -13.09 11.22
N ASN A 51 3.05 -13.47 11.45
CA ASN A 51 2.69 -14.82 11.87
C ASN A 51 1.86 -15.50 10.76
N PRO A 52 2.49 -16.34 9.93
CA PRO A 52 1.81 -17.00 8.79
C PRO A 52 0.66 -17.91 9.23
N ARG A 53 0.82 -18.64 10.35
CA ARG A 53 -0.22 -19.57 10.84
C ARG A 53 -1.50 -18.83 11.24
N ARG A 54 -1.35 -17.60 11.80
CA ARG A 54 -2.49 -16.78 12.21
C ARG A 54 -2.88 -15.72 11.18
N GLN A 55 -2.10 -15.58 10.13
CA GLN A 55 -2.29 -14.56 9.09
C GLN A 55 -2.36 -13.15 9.69
N LEU A 56 -1.42 -12.84 10.59
CA LEU A 56 -1.34 -11.57 11.30
C LEU A 56 -0.01 -10.89 11.04
N TYR A 57 -0.07 -9.57 10.87
CA TYR A 57 1.10 -8.70 10.89
C TYR A 57 1.10 -7.86 12.17
N TYR A 58 2.25 -7.76 12.79
CA TYR A 58 2.58 -6.79 13.83
C TYR A 58 3.44 -5.68 13.23
N LYS A 59 3.10 -4.42 13.50
CA LYS A 59 3.89 -3.26 13.12
C LYS A 59 4.06 -2.34 14.32
N GLN A 60 5.30 -2.15 14.76
CA GLN A 60 5.68 -1.19 15.78
C GLN A 60 6.18 0.10 15.12
N TYR A 61 5.71 1.23 15.61
CA TYR A 61 6.14 2.55 15.20
C TYR A 61 7.11 3.12 16.23
N LEU A 62 8.39 3.21 15.86
CA LEU A 62 9.43 3.73 16.74
C LEU A 62 9.37 5.26 16.82
N THR A 63 9.63 5.79 18.00
CA THR A 63 9.62 7.24 18.24
C THR A 63 10.87 7.88 17.64
N ARG A 64 10.72 8.89 16.79
CA ARG A 64 11.83 9.49 16.04
C ARG A 64 12.59 10.57 16.82
N SER A 65 11.90 11.42 17.55
CA SER A 65 12.48 12.52 18.35
C SER A 65 11.40 13.24 19.14
N PRO A 66 11.75 14.09 20.15
CA PRO A 66 10.80 14.90 20.90
C PRO A 66 9.93 15.82 20.01
N ALA A 67 10.48 16.40 18.96
CA ALA A 67 9.75 17.23 18.02
C ALA A 67 8.64 16.45 17.27
N PHE A 68 8.81 15.15 17.06
CA PHE A 68 7.77 14.30 16.49
C PHE A 68 6.63 14.01 17.48
N LYS A 69 6.93 13.98 18.80
CA LYS A 69 5.89 13.82 19.83
C LYS A 69 4.92 15.02 19.82
N LEU A 70 5.43 16.25 19.65
CA LEU A 70 4.60 17.45 19.57
C LEU A 70 3.70 17.47 18.32
N LYS A 71 4.23 17.08 17.15
CA LYS A 71 3.43 16.93 15.93
C LYS A 71 2.38 15.81 16.02
N ALA A 72 2.67 14.75 16.77
CA ALA A 72 1.73 13.66 17.00
C ALA A 72 0.53 14.07 17.87
N GLN A 73 0.68 15.05 18.75
CA GLN A 73 -0.42 15.59 19.55
C GLN A 73 -1.47 16.29 18.69
N VAL A 74 -1.05 16.98 17.63
CA VAL A 74 -1.96 17.75 16.75
C VAL A 74 -2.55 16.89 15.63
N ARG A 75 -1.77 15.96 15.06
CA ARG A 75 -2.17 15.18 13.86
C ARG A 75 -2.50 13.73 14.12
N GLY A 76 -2.48 13.30 15.37
CA GLY A 76 -2.53 11.90 15.75
C GLY A 76 -1.20 11.18 15.48
N SER A 77 -0.99 10.09 16.18
CA SER A 77 0.20 9.25 16.03
C SER A 77 0.26 8.53 14.66
N ARG A 78 1.41 7.92 14.33
CA ARG A 78 1.53 7.13 13.09
C ARG A 78 0.63 5.90 13.11
N ALA A 79 0.53 5.20 14.25
CA ALA A 79 -0.35 4.05 14.41
C ALA A 79 -1.82 4.45 14.29
N THR A 80 -2.23 5.54 14.96
CA THR A 80 -3.59 6.08 14.87
C THR A 80 -3.94 6.45 13.43
N ARG A 81 -3.05 7.15 12.71
CA ARG A 81 -3.31 7.51 11.31
C ARG A 81 -3.37 6.27 10.40
N ALA A 82 -2.47 5.28 10.59
CA ALA A 82 -2.51 4.05 9.81
C ALA A 82 -3.85 3.34 9.98
N ARG A 83 -4.31 3.24 11.25
CA ARG A 83 -5.60 2.64 11.59
C ARG A 83 -6.76 3.38 10.95
N LEU A 84 -6.91 4.67 11.24
CA LEU A 84 -8.05 5.47 10.75
C LEU A 84 -8.10 5.55 9.22
N ASN A 85 -6.94 5.66 8.56
CA ASN A 85 -6.89 5.69 7.09
C ASN A 85 -7.26 4.34 6.48
N ALA A 86 -6.82 3.21 7.08
CA ALA A 86 -7.22 1.89 6.61
C ALA A 86 -8.74 1.68 6.77
N GLU A 87 -9.31 2.05 7.91
CA GLU A 87 -10.75 2.00 8.16
C GLU A 87 -11.53 2.86 7.15
N ALA A 88 -11.06 4.08 6.90
CA ALA A 88 -11.70 4.98 5.93
C ALA A 88 -11.65 4.44 4.48
N LEU A 89 -10.56 3.77 4.10
CA LEU A 89 -10.45 3.08 2.80
C LEU A 89 -11.44 1.93 2.70
N LEU A 90 -11.52 1.08 3.72
CA LEU A 90 -12.44 -0.05 3.78
C LEU A 90 -13.90 0.40 3.70
N LEU A 91 -14.26 1.47 4.41
CA LEU A 91 -15.59 2.09 4.33
C LEU A 91 -15.90 2.63 2.92
N ALA A 92 -14.90 3.13 2.21
CA ALA A 92 -15.03 3.59 0.83
C ALA A 92 -15.04 2.43 -0.20
N GLY A 93 -14.98 1.18 0.24
CA GLY A 93 -14.94 0.00 -0.63
C GLY A 93 -13.58 -0.26 -1.27
N ILE A 94 -12.51 0.31 -0.72
CA ILE A 94 -11.12 0.11 -1.14
C ILE A 94 -10.48 -0.83 -0.14
N ASP A 95 -9.92 -1.95 -0.61
CA ASP A 95 -9.31 -2.93 0.28
C ASP A 95 -8.00 -2.40 0.87
N ALA A 96 -7.84 -2.63 2.17
CA ALA A 96 -6.69 -2.27 3.00
C ALA A 96 -6.57 -3.26 4.17
N PRO A 97 -5.44 -3.30 4.91
CA PRO A 97 -5.32 -4.16 6.08
C PRO A 97 -6.41 -3.89 7.12
N HIS A 98 -7.10 -4.94 7.55
CA HIS A 98 -8.04 -4.85 8.66
C HIS A 98 -7.29 -4.76 9.98
N ASN A 99 -7.63 -3.77 10.80
CA ASN A 99 -7.05 -3.58 12.13
C ASN A 99 -7.64 -4.58 13.13
N VAL A 100 -6.77 -5.20 13.91
CA VAL A 100 -7.16 -6.20 14.93
C VAL A 100 -7.02 -5.62 16.32
N LEU A 101 -5.83 -5.12 16.65
CA LEU A 101 -5.52 -4.53 17.96
C LEU A 101 -4.43 -3.46 17.77
N TRP A 102 -4.52 -2.41 18.55
CA TRP A 102 -3.50 -1.36 18.62
C TRP A 102 -3.32 -0.88 20.04
N GLY A 103 -2.18 -0.27 20.33
CA GLY A 103 -1.91 0.26 21.65
C GLY A 103 -0.59 0.99 21.75
N LYS A 104 -0.29 1.44 22.95
CA LYS A 104 0.99 2.02 23.34
C LYS A 104 1.83 1.00 24.07
N LEU A 105 3.13 1.06 23.90
CA LEU A 105 4.10 0.25 24.61
C LEU A 105 4.65 1.03 25.82
N PRO A 106 5.07 0.36 26.88
CA PRO A 106 5.74 1.00 28.04
C PRO A 106 6.97 1.81 27.61
N SER A 107 7.69 1.37 26.57
CA SER A 107 8.83 2.08 25.96
C SER A 107 8.45 3.38 25.23
N GLY A 108 7.15 3.74 25.18
CA GLY A 108 6.64 4.94 24.52
C GLY A 108 6.42 4.81 23.01
N GLY A 109 6.65 3.64 22.43
CA GLY A 109 6.28 3.31 21.06
C GLY A 109 4.79 2.92 20.95
N GLU A 110 4.32 2.79 19.72
CA GLU A 110 2.97 2.34 19.43
C GLU A 110 3.00 1.13 18.51
N TYR A 111 2.01 0.26 18.64
CA TYR A 111 1.87 -0.93 17.82
C TYR A 111 0.49 -1.05 17.19
N LEU A 112 0.44 -1.82 16.12
CA LEU A 112 -0.77 -2.16 15.39
C LEU A 112 -0.67 -3.61 14.92
N PHE A 113 -1.66 -4.43 15.22
CA PHE A 113 -1.88 -5.72 14.58
C PHE A 113 -2.90 -5.57 13.47
N THR A 114 -2.61 -6.18 12.34
CA THR A 114 -3.51 -6.22 11.19
C THR A 114 -3.64 -7.65 10.66
N VAL A 115 -4.78 -7.95 10.05
CA VAL A 115 -4.93 -9.20 9.29
C VAL A 115 -4.05 -9.11 8.03
N GLU A 116 -3.44 -10.24 7.68
CA GLU A 116 -2.70 -10.38 6.44
C GLU A 116 -3.59 -10.11 5.23
N VAL A 117 -3.10 -9.30 4.31
CA VAL A 117 -3.75 -9.07 3.02
C VAL A 117 -3.12 -10.01 2.01
N PRO A 118 -3.91 -10.88 1.35
CA PRO A 118 -3.37 -11.82 0.38
C PRO A 118 -2.91 -11.12 -0.90
N GLY A 119 -1.91 -11.70 -1.53
CA GLY A 119 -1.40 -11.27 -2.83
C GLY A 119 0.02 -10.73 -2.77
N ASP A 120 0.57 -10.49 -3.94
CA ASP A 120 1.92 -10.01 -4.14
C ASP A 120 1.92 -8.53 -4.54
N SER A 121 3.06 -7.85 -4.36
CA SER A 121 3.18 -6.45 -4.74
C SER A 121 3.08 -6.27 -6.26
N ILE A 122 2.66 -5.09 -6.68
CA ILE A 122 2.66 -4.76 -8.12
C ILE A 122 4.08 -4.83 -8.71
N THR A 123 5.10 -4.56 -7.90
CA THR A 123 6.50 -4.75 -8.31
C THR A 123 6.74 -6.22 -8.68
N HIS A 124 6.40 -7.16 -7.80
CA HIS A 124 6.53 -8.60 -8.08
C HIS A 124 5.77 -9.01 -9.35
N TRP A 125 4.51 -8.60 -9.48
CA TRP A 125 3.70 -8.91 -10.66
C TRP A 125 4.34 -8.41 -11.97
N LEU A 126 4.93 -7.24 -11.97
CA LEU A 126 5.49 -6.62 -13.18
C LEU A 126 6.91 -7.07 -13.48
N LEU A 127 7.73 -7.36 -12.46
CA LEU A 127 9.15 -7.69 -12.63
C LEU A 127 9.47 -9.18 -12.55
N GLU A 128 8.56 -9.99 -12.05
CA GLU A 128 8.78 -11.43 -11.86
C GLU A 128 7.67 -12.27 -12.50
N ALA A 129 6.42 -12.07 -12.09
CA ALA A 129 5.31 -12.95 -12.49
C ALA A 129 4.82 -12.75 -13.93
N THR A 130 5.07 -11.60 -14.57
CA THR A 130 4.58 -11.29 -15.92
C THR A 130 5.68 -10.82 -16.89
N THR A 131 6.85 -11.42 -16.82
CA THR A 131 8.02 -11.09 -17.64
C THR A 131 8.11 -11.90 -18.94
N ALA A 132 7.53 -13.10 -18.99
CA ALA A 132 7.53 -13.91 -20.18
C ALA A 132 6.77 -13.27 -21.35
N HIS A 133 7.25 -13.48 -22.56
CA HIS A 133 6.70 -12.86 -23.78
C HIS A 133 5.66 -13.73 -24.50
N ASP A 134 5.17 -14.78 -23.85
CA ASP A 134 4.09 -15.59 -24.41
C ASP A 134 2.73 -14.87 -24.38
N ALA A 135 1.80 -15.34 -25.20
CA ALA A 135 0.51 -14.68 -25.38
C ALA A 135 -0.34 -14.65 -24.10
N THR A 136 -0.21 -15.65 -23.24
CA THR A 136 -0.97 -15.77 -21.99
C THR A 136 -0.47 -14.75 -20.97
N THR A 137 0.84 -14.70 -20.74
CA THR A 137 1.49 -13.74 -19.84
C THR A 137 1.28 -12.31 -20.28
N LEU A 138 1.36 -12.05 -21.60
CA LEU A 138 1.08 -10.71 -22.14
C LEU A 138 -0.39 -10.29 -21.94
N ARG A 139 -1.35 -11.22 -22.05
CA ARG A 139 -2.76 -10.94 -21.74
C ARG A 139 -2.93 -10.61 -20.26
N LEU A 140 -2.35 -11.42 -19.38
CA LEU A 140 -2.39 -11.22 -17.95
C LEU A 140 -1.81 -9.87 -17.53
N ARG A 141 -0.63 -9.51 -18.06
CA ARG A 141 0.01 -8.21 -17.82
C ARG A 141 -0.85 -7.03 -18.27
N ARG A 142 -1.46 -7.14 -19.46
CA ARG A 142 -2.37 -6.12 -20.00
C ARG A 142 -3.60 -5.94 -19.11
N GLN A 143 -4.16 -7.05 -18.64
CA GLN A 143 -5.30 -7.06 -17.73
C GLN A 143 -4.91 -6.42 -16.39
N LEU A 144 -3.83 -6.85 -15.75
CA LEU A 144 -3.30 -6.28 -14.50
C LEU A 144 -3.20 -4.76 -14.58
N LEU A 145 -2.55 -4.23 -15.62
CA LEU A 145 -2.33 -2.80 -15.78
C LEU A 145 -3.62 -2.00 -16.02
N SER A 146 -4.56 -2.57 -16.76
CA SER A 146 -5.86 -1.94 -16.97
C SER A 146 -6.69 -1.91 -15.70
N GLU A 147 -6.75 -3.02 -14.96
CA GLU A 147 -7.50 -3.11 -13.71
C GLU A 147 -6.83 -2.30 -12.59
N LEU A 148 -5.49 -2.28 -12.52
CA LEU A 148 -4.75 -1.39 -11.63
C LEU A 148 -5.06 0.09 -11.90
N GLY A 149 -5.10 0.48 -13.18
CA GLY A 149 -5.49 1.84 -13.55
C GLY A 149 -6.90 2.18 -13.08
N THR A 150 -7.84 1.27 -13.27
CA THR A 150 -9.22 1.41 -12.78
C THR A 150 -9.26 1.52 -11.25
N PHE A 151 -8.53 0.67 -10.55
CA PHE A 151 -8.46 0.69 -9.09
C PHE A 151 -7.93 2.01 -8.55
N ILE A 152 -6.75 2.45 -9.01
CA ILE A 152 -6.13 3.71 -8.58
C ILE A 152 -6.97 4.92 -8.99
N GLY A 153 -7.61 4.86 -10.15
CA GLY A 153 -8.55 5.90 -10.57
C GLY A 153 -9.73 6.03 -9.61
N ARG A 154 -10.32 4.93 -9.17
CA ARG A 154 -11.38 4.91 -8.15
C ARG A 154 -10.90 5.45 -6.80
N VAL A 155 -9.69 5.07 -6.35
CA VAL A 155 -9.07 5.62 -5.13
C VAL A 155 -8.99 7.15 -5.21
N HIS A 156 -8.48 7.68 -6.32
CA HIS A 156 -8.37 9.12 -6.53
C HIS A 156 -9.72 9.82 -6.68
N ALA A 157 -10.70 9.19 -7.33
CA ALA A 157 -12.05 9.73 -7.50
C ALA A 157 -12.80 9.86 -6.15
N THR A 158 -12.50 9.02 -5.16
CA THR A 158 -13.03 9.16 -3.79
C THR A 158 -12.29 10.21 -2.95
N GLY A 159 -11.32 10.89 -3.55
CA GLY A 159 -10.50 11.92 -2.90
C GLY A 159 -9.34 11.39 -2.07
N PHE A 160 -9.12 10.08 -2.02
CA PHE A 160 -7.98 9.51 -1.32
C PHE A 160 -6.69 9.70 -2.11
N LEU A 161 -5.66 10.14 -1.39
CA LEU A 161 -4.31 10.31 -1.88
C LEU A 161 -3.38 9.52 -0.97
N HIS A 162 -2.71 8.53 -1.52
CA HIS A 162 -1.75 7.73 -0.78
C HIS A 162 -0.47 8.52 -0.55
N GLY A 163 0.02 8.50 0.69
CA GLY A 163 1.22 9.27 1.04
C GLY A 163 2.52 8.71 0.45
N ASP A 164 2.48 7.44 0.00
CA ASP A 164 3.60 6.71 -0.60
C ASP A 164 3.07 5.64 -1.55
N LEU A 165 2.53 6.06 -2.70
CA LEU A 165 1.91 5.20 -3.71
C LEU A 165 2.98 4.53 -4.60
N SER A 166 3.91 3.80 -3.99
CA SER A 166 4.83 2.95 -4.75
C SER A 166 4.15 1.64 -5.19
N PRO A 167 4.64 0.98 -6.26
CA PRO A 167 4.15 -0.33 -6.65
C PRO A 167 4.25 -1.39 -5.55
N ASP A 168 5.21 -1.26 -4.62
CA ASP A 168 5.39 -2.16 -3.47
C ASP A 168 4.30 -1.99 -2.39
N ASN A 169 3.62 -0.84 -2.37
CA ASN A 169 2.56 -0.55 -1.42
C ASN A 169 1.15 -0.88 -1.96
N ILE A 170 1.09 -1.56 -3.10
CA ILE A 170 -0.15 -2.06 -3.69
C ILE A 170 0.00 -3.56 -3.84
N LEU A 171 -0.83 -4.31 -3.12
CA LEU A 171 -0.92 -5.76 -3.31
C LEU A 171 -1.99 -6.10 -4.33
N ALA A 172 -1.74 -7.14 -5.10
CA ALA A 172 -2.69 -7.69 -6.04
C ALA A 172 -2.77 -9.21 -5.89
N VAL A 173 -3.98 -9.75 -5.93
CA VAL A 173 -4.25 -11.18 -5.99
C VAL A 173 -5.20 -11.45 -7.15
N ARG A 174 -4.90 -12.49 -7.94
CA ARG A 174 -5.80 -12.94 -8.99
C ARG A 174 -6.83 -13.91 -8.41
N LEU A 175 -8.09 -13.56 -8.54
CA LEU A 175 -9.21 -14.39 -8.12
C LEU A 175 -10.11 -14.64 -9.33
N GLN A 176 -10.26 -15.91 -9.68
CA GLN A 176 -10.91 -16.29 -10.93
C GLN A 176 -10.21 -15.56 -12.11
N ASP A 177 -10.93 -14.71 -12.82
CA ASP A 177 -10.39 -13.99 -13.98
C ASP A 177 -10.19 -12.49 -13.72
N GLN A 178 -10.14 -12.03 -12.48
CA GLN A 178 -9.98 -10.61 -12.14
C GLN A 178 -8.92 -10.40 -11.05
N PHE A 179 -8.25 -9.25 -11.10
CA PHE A 179 -7.38 -8.82 -10.02
C PHE A 179 -8.16 -8.07 -8.94
N ARG A 180 -7.82 -8.35 -7.69
CA ARG A 180 -8.20 -7.54 -6.55
C ARG A 180 -6.96 -6.87 -5.99
N PHE A 181 -7.12 -5.62 -5.61
CA PHE A 181 -6.03 -4.77 -5.15
C PHE A 181 -6.29 -4.27 -3.75
N ALA A 182 -5.23 -4.12 -2.95
CA ALA A 182 -5.27 -3.50 -1.64
C ALA A 182 -4.14 -2.49 -1.45
N LEU A 183 -4.41 -1.42 -0.69
CA LEU A 183 -3.42 -0.40 -0.35
C LEU A 183 -2.80 -0.68 1.02
N MET A 184 -1.46 -0.73 1.05
CA MET A 184 -0.65 -0.95 2.24
C MET A 184 -0.03 0.35 2.75
N ASN A 185 0.48 0.36 3.99
CA ASN A 185 1.24 1.49 4.55
C ASN A 185 0.48 2.84 4.55
N ASN A 186 -0.74 2.82 5.06
CA ASN A 186 -1.73 3.92 4.98
C ASN A 186 -1.49 5.10 5.95
N GLU A 187 -0.41 5.14 6.73
CA GLU A 187 -0.19 6.17 7.76
C GLU A 187 0.00 7.61 7.25
N ARG A 188 0.22 7.78 5.94
CA ARG A 188 0.43 9.09 5.30
C ARG A 188 -0.67 9.50 4.34
N ASN A 189 -1.75 8.73 4.28
CA ASN A 189 -2.86 9.04 3.41
C ASN A 189 -3.53 10.36 3.82
N SER A 190 -4.12 11.02 2.86
CA SER A 190 -4.97 12.18 3.05
C SER A 190 -6.19 12.08 2.15
N ARG A 191 -7.30 12.71 2.56
CA ARG A 191 -8.50 12.80 1.73
C ARG A 191 -8.78 14.25 1.40
N ARG A 192 -9.00 14.55 0.12
CA ARG A 192 -9.31 15.90 -0.38
C ARG A 192 -10.25 15.80 -1.57
N VAL A 193 -11.34 16.55 -1.51
CA VAL A 193 -12.32 16.65 -2.60
C VAL A 193 -12.56 18.14 -2.86
N PRO A 194 -12.37 18.66 -4.08
CA PRO A 194 -11.76 17.99 -5.23
C PRO A 194 -10.29 17.64 -4.99
N THR A 195 -9.80 16.62 -5.73
CA THR A 195 -8.42 16.15 -5.54
C THR A 195 -7.43 17.09 -6.23
N PRO A 196 -6.51 17.75 -5.49
CA PRO A 196 -5.58 18.70 -6.08
C PRO A 196 -4.63 18.03 -7.10
N GLY A 197 -4.50 18.59 -8.29
CA GLY A 197 -3.68 18.04 -9.38
C GLY A 197 -2.22 17.80 -9.01
N ARG A 198 -1.62 18.68 -8.16
CA ARG A 198 -0.24 18.48 -7.65
C ARG A 198 -0.08 17.20 -6.80
N LEU A 199 -1.12 16.80 -6.07
CA LEU A 199 -1.09 15.61 -5.23
C LEU A 199 -1.36 14.35 -6.07
N LEU A 200 -2.26 14.43 -7.06
CA LEU A 200 -2.41 13.41 -8.10
C LEU A 200 -1.08 13.17 -8.81
N LEU A 201 -0.43 14.24 -9.27
CA LEU A 201 0.87 14.15 -9.93
C LEU A 201 1.91 13.45 -9.06
N ARG A 202 1.96 13.75 -7.75
CA ARG A 202 2.87 13.08 -6.82
C ARG A 202 2.63 11.57 -6.76
N ASN A 203 1.37 11.14 -6.62
CA ASN A 203 1.02 9.72 -6.59
C ASN A 203 1.38 9.03 -7.91
N LEU A 204 1.07 9.67 -9.04
CA LEU A 204 1.42 9.13 -10.34
C LEU A 204 2.94 9.03 -10.58
N ILE A 205 3.73 9.99 -10.05
CA ILE A 205 5.20 9.89 -10.07
C ILE A 205 5.66 8.65 -9.31
N GLN A 206 5.12 8.41 -8.11
CA GLN A 206 5.51 7.26 -7.29
C GLN A 206 5.20 5.92 -7.97
N LEU A 207 4.05 5.82 -8.64
CA LEU A 207 3.69 4.64 -9.44
C LEU A 207 4.58 4.45 -10.68
N ASN A 208 5.13 5.54 -11.21
CA ASN A 208 6.02 5.50 -12.38
C ASN A 208 7.49 5.21 -12.03
N MET A 209 7.83 4.93 -10.77
CA MET A 209 9.20 4.65 -10.30
C MET A 209 9.70 3.23 -10.67
N LEU A 210 9.29 2.71 -11.82
CA LEU A 210 9.80 1.48 -12.43
C LEU A 210 10.57 1.83 -13.71
N SER A 211 11.59 1.03 -14.02
CA SER A 211 12.40 1.26 -15.22
C SER A 211 11.55 1.23 -16.50
N PRO A 212 11.88 2.04 -17.53
CA PRO A 212 11.26 1.92 -18.84
C PRO A 212 11.46 0.56 -19.50
N ASP A 213 12.52 -0.16 -19.15
CA ASP A 213 12.79 -1.52 -19.63
C ASP A 213 11.82 -2.53 -19.02
N ASP A 214 11.45 -2.33 -17.77
CA ASP A 214 10.53 -3.21 -17.06
C ASP A 214 9.07 -2.91 -17.40
N VAL A 215 8.74 -1.62 -17.56
CA VAL A 215 7.37 -1.16 -17.86
C VAL A 215 7.40 -0.20 -19.06
N GLY A 216 7.04 -0.72 -20.21
CA GLY A 216 7.07 0.00 -21.48
C GLY A 216 6.01 1.12 -21.58
N ARG A 217 6.16 1.96 -22.60
CA ARG A 217 5.20 3.06 -22.87
C ARG A 217 3.77 2.55 -23.07
N THR A 218 3.61 1.43 -23.75
CA THR A 218 2.29 0.82 -24.01
C THR A 218 1.61 0.38 -22.70
N ASP A 219 2.37 -0.17 -21.77
CA ASP A 219 1.88 -0.58 -20.46
C ASP A 219 1.41 0.61 -19.63
N ARG A 220 2.22 1.68 -19.60
CA ARG A 220 1.86 2.94 -18.94
C ARG A 220 0.61 3.57 -19.56
N MET A 221 0.48 3.52 -20.88
CA MET A 221 -0.71 4.04 -21.57
C MET A 221 -1.97 3.25 -21.24
N ARG A 222 -1.88 1.91 -21.07
CA ARG A 222 -3.03 1.09 -20.63
C ARG A 222 -3.51 1.51 -19.24
N PHE A 223 -2.57 1.61 -18.31
CA PHE A 223 -2.85 2.10 -16.95
C PHE A 223 -3.52 3.49 -17.00
N PHE A 224 -2.91 4.46 -17.67
CA PHE A 224 -3.42 5.83 -17.70
C PHE A 224 -4.80 5.96 -18.36
N ARG A 225 -5.07 5.20 -19.40
CA ARG A 225 -6.40 5.18 -20.04
C ARG A 225 -7.47 4.69 -19.07
N ALA A 226 -7.20 3.63 -18.32
CA ALA A 226 -8.13 3.08 -17.37
C ALA A 226 -8.30 4.01 -16.15
N TRP A 227 -7.20 4.56 -15.63
CA TRP A 227 -7.18 5.54 -14.55
C TRP A 227 -8.02 6.78 -14.89
N ARG A 228 -7.80 7.40 -16.02
CA ARG A 228 -8.53 8.59 -16.45
C ARG A 228 -10.03 8.37 -16.52
N ARG A 229 -10.49 7.22 -16.98
CA ARG A 229 -11.93 6.90 -17.08
C ARG A 229 -12.67 7.01 -15.76
N GLN A 230 -11.98 6.91 -14.63
CA GLN A 230 -12.56 7.01 -13.29
C GLN A 230 -12.66 8.47 -12.80
N LEU A 231 -11.92 9.40 -13.40
CA LEU A 231 -11.80 10.80 -12.96
C LEU A 231 -12.56 11.70 -13.95
N ARG A 232 -13.87 11.76 -13.77
CA ARG A 232 -14.76 12.50 -14.68
C ARG A 232 -14.52 14.01 -14.68
N GLU A 233 -14.00 14.55 -13.56
CA GLU A 233 -13.72 15.97 -13.37
C GLU A 233 -12.44 16.45 -14.09
N LEU A 234 -11.56 15.51 -14.46
CA LEU A 234 -10.34 15.84 -15.20
C LEU A 234 -10.60 15.93 -16.70
N SER A 235 -10.27 17.08 -17.29
CA SER A 235 -10.28 17.23 -18.74
C SER A 235 -9.26 16.29 -19.40
N PRO A 236 -9.45 15.94 -20.68
CA PRO A 236 -8.48 15.15 -21.44
C PRO A 236 -7.08 15.75 -21.46
N VAL A 237 -6.99 17.07 -21.50
CA VAL A 237 -5.71 17.80 -21.54
C VAL A 237 -4.99 17.71 -20.22
N GLU A 238 -5.68 17.97 -19.10
CA GLU A 238 -5.11 17.83 -17.76
C GLU A 238 -4.62 16.42 -17.46
N ALA A 239 -5.43 15.41 -17.80
CA ALA A 239 -5.04 14.01 -17.64
C ALA A 239 -3.78 13.68 -18.47
N LYS A 240 -3.67 14.19 -19.71
CA LYS A 240 -2.48 14.00 -20.55
C LYS A 240 -1.25 14.68 -19.95
N ILE A 241 -1.40 15.90 -19.43
CA ILE A 241 -0.32 16.63 -18.75
C ILE A 241 0.16 15.84 -17.54
N LEU A 242 -0.75 15.36 -16.67
CA LEU A 242 -0.42 14.55 -15.51
C LEU A 242 0.32 13.26 -15.90
N ALA A 243 -0.13 12.57 -16.95
CA ALA A 243 0.51 11.37 -17.45
C ALA A 243 1.95 11.62 -17.91
N VAL A 244 2.16 12.61 -18.78
CA VAL A 244 3.47 12.95 -19.36
C VAL A 244 4.41 13.45 -18.26
N GLU A 245 3.93 14.36 -17.42
CA GLU A 245 4.75 14.98 -16.40
C GLU A 245 5.12 14.00 -15.28
N SER A 246 4.22 13.09 -14.89
CA SER A 246 4.54 12.05 -13.92
C SER A 246 5.64 11.12 -14.43
N TYR A 247 5.59 10.72 -15.68
CA TYR A 247 6.62 9.90 -16.32
C TYR A 247 7.98 10.61 -16.38
N ARG A 248 8.00 11.86 -16.90
CA ARG A 248 9.24 12.65 -16.98
C ARG A 248 9.91 12.84 -15.63
N ARG A 249 9.13 13.16 -14.57
CA ARG A 249 9.65 13.35 -13.22
C ARG A 249 10.09 12.05 -12.58
N ALA A 250 9.44 10.94 -12.86
CA ALA A 250 9.88 9.63 -12.41
C ALA A 250 11.23 9.26 -13.02
N LEU A 251 11.40 9.41 -14.33
CA LEU A 251 12.67 9.15 -15.01
C LEU A 251 13.85 9.93 -14.44
N ARG A 252 13.63 11.20 -14.04
CA ARG A 252 14.68 12.03 -13.43
C ARG A 252 15.08 11.55 -12.02
N ARG A 253 14.25 10.73 -11.38
CA ARG A 253 14.47 10.20 -10.01
C ARG A 253 14.97 8.77 -9.99
N LEU A 254 14.79 8.05 -11.07
CA LEU A 254 15.38 6.72 -11.21
C LEU A 254 16.91 6.87 -11.20
N PRO A 255 17.64 6.00 -10.48
CA PRO A 255 19.10 6.00 -10.56
C PRO A 255 19.48 5.83 -12.03
N GLY A 256 20.29 6.75 -12.55
CA GLY A 256 20.82 6.65 -13.89
C GLY A 256 21.54 5.31 -14.03
N ARG A 257 21.35 4.60 -15.14
CA ARG A 257 22.27 3.53 -15.50
C ARG A 257 23.67 4.16 -15.54
N ALA A 258 24.48 3.95 -14.51
CA ALA A 258 25.91 4.15 -14.62
C ALA A 258 26.37 3.24 -15.77
N GLY A 259 26.74 3.86 -16.89
CA GLY A 259 27.51 3.35 -17.98
C GLY A 259 27.58 1.84 -18.17
N SER A 260 26.77 1.28 -19.04
CA SER A 260 27.21 0.18 -19.88
C SER A 260 27.66 0.74 -21.22
N ALA A 261 28.77 1.45 -21.19
CA ALA A 261 29.66 1.58 -22.31
C ALA A 261 30.75 0.53 -22.09
N HIS A 262 30.64 -0.59 -22.77
CA HIS A 262 31.76 -1.34 -23.37
C HIS A 262 31.17 -2.40 -24.29
#